data_61c518a14f3bcc7ed6a17261df3ad5eb
#
_entry.id   61c518a14f3bcc7ed6a17261df3ad5eb
#
_cell.length_a   1.000
_cell.length_b   1.000
_cell.length_c   1.000
_cell.angle_alpha   90.00
_cell.angle_beta   90.00
_cell.angle_gamma   90.00
#
_symmetry.space_group_name_H-M   'P 1'
#
loop_
_entity.id
_entity.type
_entity.pdbx_description
1 polymer ?
#
loop_
_entity_poly.entity_id
_entity_poly.type
_entity_poly.pdbx_seq_one_letter_code
_entity_poly.pdbx_strand_id
1 'polypeptide(L)'
;MSTNSGNQLQPVELKKKIDDGEDIFLLDVREPWEFSLAAIEGSENFPLAEVIDRQQEFVFEQEIVVICHYGERSQRTANELINCGFNIVHNLVGGIDAWSQIIDSTVPRYRPSG
;
A
#
# COMPACT_ATOMS: atom_id res chain seq x y z
N MET A 1 1.60 24.60 -3.96
CA MET A 1 1.44 23.80 -4.25
C MET A 1 1.26 22.67 -3.72
N SER A 2 0.89 22.38 -2.87
CA SER A 2 0.82 21.17 -2.47
C SER A 2 -0.02 20.37 -3.17
N THR A 3 0.25 19.21 -3.30
CA THR A 3 -0.49 18.28 -3.96
C THR A 3 -1.32 17.56 -3.05
N ASN A 4 -2.51 17.23 -3.42
CA ASN A 4 -3.38 16.37 -2.67
C ASN A 4 -3.32 14.94 -3.14
N SER A 5 -2.36 14.64 -3.98
CA SER A 5 -2.16 13.26 -4.40
C SER A 5 -1.29 12.54 -3.41
N GLY A 6 -1.44 11.24 -3.32
CA GLY A 6 -0.54 10.44 -2.53
C GLY A 6 0.86 10.49 -3.11
N ASN A 7 1.85 10.43 -2.26
CA ASN A 7 3.24 10.40 -2.67
C ASN A 7 3.54 9.07 -3.34
N GLN A 8 4.44 9.09 -4.31
CA GLN A 8 4.89 7.88 -4.96
C GLN A 8 6.12 7.37 -4.21
N LEU A 9 6.04 6.17 -3.68
CA LEU A 9 7.12 5.57 -2.91
C LEU A 9 7.67 4.37 -3.68
N GLN A 10 8.97 4.41 -3.97
CA GLN A 10 9.60 3.30 -4.70
C GLN A 10 9.82 2.11 -3.78
N PRO A 11 9.87 0.88 -4.32
CA PRO A 11 10.11 -0.30 -3.47
C PRO A 11 11.37 -0.18 -2.62
N VAL A 12 12.47 0.33 -3.17
CA VAL A 12 13.70 0.47 -2.38
C VAL A 12 13.55 1.47 -1.25
N GLU A 13 12.73 2.51 -1.45
CA GLU A 13 12.48 3.48 -0.41
C GLU A 13 11.65 2.87 0.71
N LEU A 14 10.65 2.07 0.36
CA LEU A 14 9.86 1.37 1.37
C LEU A 14 10.71 0.38 2.15
N LYS A 15 11.57 -0.35 1.45
CA LYS A 15 12.48 -1.30 2.12
C LYS A 15 13.33 -0.59 3.15
N LYS A 16 13.86 0.59 2.81
CA LYS A 16 14.66 1.36 3.75
C LYS A 16 13.85 1.77 4.97
N LYS A 17 12.63 2.24 4.77
CA LYS A 17 11.77 2.63 5.89
C LYS A 17 11.51 1.44 6.83
N ILE A 18 11.24 0.28 6.26
CA ILE A 18 11.01 -0.93 7.04
C ILE A 18 12.28 -1.31 7.82
N ASP A 19 13.42 -1.31 7.16
CA ASP A 19 14.69 -1.68 7.78
C ASP A 19 15.09 -0.70 8.88
N ASP A 20 14.72 0.57 8.74
CA ASP A 20 15.00 1.59 9.75
C ASP A 20 14.01 1.55 10.92
N GLY A 21 13.03 0.66 10.87
CA GLY A 21 12.07 0.51 11.95
C GLY A 21 11.04 1.62 12.05
N GLU A 22 10.79 2.33 10.95
CA GLU A 22 9.80 3.41 10.96
C GLU A 22 8.40 2.88 11.22
N ASP A 23 7.60 3.69 11.91
CA ASP A 23 6.23 3.32 12.23
C ASP A 23 5.34 3.62 11.02
N ILE A 24 5.17 2.63 10.16
CA ILE A 24 4.33 2.75 8.99
C ILE A 24 3.27 1.67 8.98
N PHE A 25 2.10 2.01 8.43
CA PHE A 25 1.01 1.06 8.26
C PHE A 25 0.99 0.61 6.81
N LEU A 26 1.23 -0.67 6.57
CA LEU A 26 1.22 -1.23 5.23
C LEU A 26 -0.21 -1.69 4.92
N LEU A 27 -0.91 -0.91 4.14
CA LEU A 27 -2.33 -1.12 3.84
C LEU A 27 -2.48 -1.79 2.48
N ASP A 28 -2.80 -3.08 2.48
CA ASP A 28 -2.97 -3.83 1.24
C ASP A 28 -4.44 -3.81 0.84
N VAL A 29 -4.72 -3.23 -0.33
CA VAL A 29 -6.10 -3.01 -0.76
C VAL A 29 -6.55 -4.02 -1.83
N ARG A 30 -5.80 -5.11 -1.98
CA ARG A 30 -6.16 -6.16 -2.92
C ARG A 30 -7.27 -7.04 -2.35
N GLU A 31 -7.76 -7.95 -3.19
CA GLU A 31 -8.76 -8.91 -2.72
C GLU A 31 -8.14 -9.90 -1.74
N PRO A 32 -8.95 -10.46 -0.82
CA PRO A 32 -8.40 -11.40 0.17
C PRO A 32 -7.65 -12.59 -0.44
N TRP A 33 -8.10 -13.10 -1.60
CA TRP A 33 -7.40 -14.23 -2.21
C TRP A 33 -6.01 -13.83 -2.71
N GLU A 34 -5.86 -12.59 -3.16
CA GLU A 34 -4.54 -12.08 -3.57
C GLU A 34 -3.62 -11.99 -2.36
N PHE A 35 -4.14 -11.46 -1.27
CA PHE A 35 -3.37 -11.30 -0.04
C PHE A 35 -2.92 -12.65 0.52
N SER A 36 -3.80 -13.66 0.43
CA SER A 36 -3.44 -15.00 0.88
C SER A 36 -2.36 -15.64 0.01
N LEU A 37 -2.33 -15.27 -1.26
CA LEU A 37 -1.38 -15.84 -2.21
C LEU A 37 0.01 -15.21 -2.04
N ALA A 38 0.07 -13.91 -1.84
CA ALA A 38 1.33 -13.18 -1.76
C ALA A 38 1.10 -11.89 -1.00
N ALA A 39 1.96 -11.58 -0.03
CA ALA A 39 1.82 -10.36 0.76
C ALA A 39 3.18 -9.91 1.26
N ILE A 40 3.31 -8.62 1.53
CA ILE A 40 4.49 -8.09 2.20
C ILE A 40 4.30 -8.33 3.69
N GLU A 41 5.32 -8.85 4.34
CA GLU A 41 5.25 -9.13 5.76
C GLU A 41 4.91 -7.86 6.55
N GLY A 42 3.98 -7.99 7.48
CA GLY A 42 3.55 -6.84 8.28
C GLY A 42 2.41 -6.05 7.69
N SER A 43 1.99 -6.36 6.47
CA SER A 43 0.86 -5.65 5.87
C SER A 43 -0.46 -6.22 6.36
N GLU A 44 -1.51 -5.38 6.28
CA GLU A 44 -2.87 -5.79 6.65
C GLU A 44 -3.78 -5.58 5.45
N ASN A 45 -4.71 -6.51 5.27
CA ASN A 45 -5.58 -6.49 4.11
C ASN A 45 -6.91 -5.81 4.43
N PHE A 46 -7.17 -4.72 3.71
CA PHE A 46 -8.46 -4.03 3.72
C PHE A 46 -8.86 -3.89 2.27
N PRO A 47 -9.71 -4.77 1.75
CA PRO A 47 -10.07 -4.69 0.33
C PRO A 47 -10.52 -3.28 -0.07
N LEU A 48 -10.19 -2.89 -1.28
CA LEU A 48 -10.38 -1.53 -1.77
C LEU A 48 -11.77 -0.98 -1.46
N ALA A 49 -12.81 -1.79 -1.67
CA ALA A 49 -14.17 -1.33 -1.49
C ALA A 49 -14.53 -1.03 -0.03
N GLU A 50 -13.72 -1.50 0.92
CA GLU A 50 -14.00 -1.33 2.34
C GLU A 50 -13.18 -0.23 3.00
N VAL A 51 -12.15 0.29 2.32
CA VAL A 51 -11.18 1.16 2.97
C VAL A 51 -11.81 2.41 3.57
N ILE A 52 -12.59 3.12 2.79
CA ILE A 52 -13.17 4.38 3.25
C ILE A 52 -14.19 4.14 4.36
N ASP A 53 -14.98 3.08 4.26
CA ASP A 53 -15.96 2.76 5.31
C ASP A 53 -15.29 2.34 6.61
N ARG A 54 -14.06 1.85 6.54
CA ARG A 54 -13.34 1.38 7.71
C ARG A 54 -12.21 2.31 8.14
N GLN A 55 -12.19 3.53 7.62
CA GLN A 55 -11.09 4.44 7.89
C GLN A 55 -10.94 4.81 9.36
N GLN A 56 -11.98 4.68 10.15
CA GLN A 56 -11.90 4.95 11.58
C GLN A 56 -10.99 3.95 12.30
N GLU A 57 -10.62 2.85 11.64
CA GLU A 57 -9.67 1.90 12.22
C GLU A 57 -8.22 2.34 12.01
N PHE A 58 -7.99 3.42 11.25
CA PHE A 58 -6.65 3.91 10.96
C PHE A 58 -6.32 5.12 11.82
N VAL A 59 -5.02 5.38 11.99
CA VAL A 59 -4.55 6.50 12.80
C VAL A 59 -4.13 7.63 11.85
N PHE A 60 -4.73 8.83 12.03
CA PHE A 60 -4.49 9.96 11.11
C PHE A 60 -3.03 10.36 11.03
N GLU A 61 -2.30 10.27 12.12
CA GLU A 61 -0.91 10.70 12.17
C GLU A 61 0.07 9.64 11.68
N GLN A 62 -0.38 8.41 11.52
CA GLN A 62 0.52 7.34 11.11
C GLN A 62 0.78 7.41 9.61
N GLU A 63 2.02 7.17 9.23
CA GLU A 63 2.36 7.09 7.81
C GLU A 63 1.77 5.81 7.21
N ILE A 64 1.06 5.95 6.11
CA ILE A 64 0.37 4.82 5.47
C ILE A 64 0.99 4.58 4.09
N VAL A 65 1.29 3.32 3.77
CA VAL A 65 1.71 2.94 2.43
C VAL A 65 0.65 2.02 1.86
N VAL A 66 0.02 2.43 0.76
CA VAL A 66 -1.06 1.67 0.14
C VAL A 66 -0.48 0.77 -0.94
N ILE A 67 -0.86 -0.51 -0.90
CA ILE A 67 -0.28 -1.55 -1.75
C ILE A 67 -1.39 -2.21 -2.57
N CYS A 68 -1.19 -2.31 -3.88
CA CYS A 68 -2.03 -3.15 -4.71
C CYS A 68 -1.14 -4.00 -5.62
N HIS A 69 -1.69 -4.57 -6.70
CA HIS A 69 -0.88 -5.48 -7.52
C HIS A 69 0.19 -4.75 -8.33
N TYR A 70 -0.22 -3.70 -9.08
CA TYR A 70 0.70 -2.94 -9.94
C TYR A 70 0.82 -1.47 -9.56
N GLY A 71 0.14 -1.02 -8.52
CA GLY A 71 0.22 0.38 -8.08
C GLY A 71 -0.89 1.28 -8.59
N GLU A 72 -1.83 0.77 -9.36
CA GLU A 72 -2.90 1.59 -9.95
C GLU A 72 -4.09 1.75 -9.02
N ARG A 73 -4.60 0.63 -8.49
CA ARG A 73 -5.73 0.69 -7.55
C ARG A 73 -5.35 1.47 -6.30
N SER A 74 -4.11 1.27 -5.83
CA SER A 74 -3.65 1.90 -4.60
C SER A 74 -3.47 3.40 -4.75
N GLN A 75 -3.14 3.89 -5.95
CA GLN A 75 -3.00 5.33 -6.17
C GLN A 75 -4.31 6.06 -5.87
N ARG A 76 -5.40 5.51 -6.37
CA ARG A 76 -6.71 6.12 -6.16
C ARG A 76 -7.09 6.11 -4.68
N THR A 77 -6.83 5.00 -4.00
CA THR A 77 -7.12 4.88 -2.58
C THR A 77 -6.29 5.85 -1.77
N ALA A 78 -5.00 6.00 -2.12
CA ALA A 78 -4.14 6.95 -1.43
C ALA A 78 -4.68 8.36 -1.54
N ASN A 79 -5.15 8.75 -2.74
CA ASN A 79 -5.72 10.07 -2.93
C ASN A 79 -6.98 10.26 -2.10
N GLU A 80 -7.82 9.22 -2.02
CA GLU A 80 -9.04 9.31 -1.23
C GLU A 80 -8.74 9.46 0.27
N LEU A 81 -7.74 8.75 0.77
CA LEU A 81 -7.36 8.87 2.17
C LEU A 81 -6.82 10.25 2.49
N ILE A 82 -6.03 10.83 1.60
CA ILE A 82 -5.54 12.19 1.80
C ILE A 82 -6.71 13.15 1.87
N ASN A 83 -7.69 12.98 0.99
CA ASN A 83 -8.89 13.84 1.01
C ASN A 83 -9.70 13.66 2.27
N CYS A 84 -9.58 12.52 2.94
CA CYS A 84 -10.26 12.28 4.21
C CYS A 84 -9.49 12.83 5.41
N GLY A 85 -8.30 13.40 5.19
CA GLY A 85 -7.54 14.05 6.25
C GLY A 85 -6.33 13.31 6.76
N PHE A 86 -5.99 12.16 6.16
CA PHE A 86 -4.78 11.43 6.57
C PHE A 86 -3.55 12.20 6.11
N ASN A 87 -2.58 12.36 7.02
CA ASN A 87 -1.47 13.29 6.81
C ASN A 87 -0.45 12.81 5.80
N ILE A 88 -0.03 11.57 5.91
CA ILE A 88 1.07 11.05 5.10
C ILE A 88 0.63 9.73 4.50
N VAL A 89 0.33 9.72 3.21
CA VAL A 89 -0.12 8.52 2.51
C VAL A 89 0.70 8.38 1.24
N HIS A 90 1.30 7.21 1.07
CA HIS A 90 2.10 6.89 -0.10
C HIS A 90 1.44 5.79 -0.91
N ASN A 91 1.69 5.80 -2.21
CA ASN A 91 1.36 4.69 -3.09
C ASN A 91 2.66 3.92 -3.39
N LEU A 92 2.66 2.61 -3.19
CA LEU A 92 3.83 1.80 -3.55
C LEU A 92 3.87 1.64 -5.07
N VAL A 93 4.87 2.27 -5.68
CA VAL A 93 5.03 2.26 -7.14
C VAL A 93 5.26 0.84 -7.63
N GLY A 94 4.47 0.43 -8.63
CA GLY A 94 4.57 -0.92 -9.18
C GLY A 94 3.94 -1.99 -8.30
N GLY A 95 3.46 -1.63 -7.12
CA GLY A 95 2.75 -2.53 -6.24
C GLY A 95 3.55 -3.73 -5.78
N ILE A 96 2.84 -4.77 -5.39
CA ILE A 96 3.49 -5.98 -4.90
C ILE A 96 4.26 -6.70 -6.00
N ASP A 97 3.88 -6.51 -7.25
CA ASP A 97 4.62 -7.14 -8.34
C ASP A 97 6.04 -6.58 -8.43
N ALA A 98 6.19 -5.25 -8.33
CA ALA A 98 7.53 -4.65 -8.31
C ALA A 98 8.29 -5.03 -7.04
N TRP A 99 7.61 -5.09 -5.91
CA TRP A 99 8.23 -5.52 -4.65
C TRP A 99 8.85 -6.91 -4.81
N SER A 100 8.09 -7.83 -5.41
CA SER A 100 8.58 -9.19 -5.63
C SER A 100 9.80 -9.21 -6.54
N GLN A 101 9.79 -8.41 -7.59
CA GLN A 101 10.89 -8.40 -8.55
C GLN A 101 12.16 -7.75 -8.00
N ILE A 102 12.01 -6.70 -7.22
CA ILE A 102 13.13 -5.84 -6.84
C ILE A 102 13.64 -6.14 -5.44
N ILE A 103 12.73 -6.40 -4.50
CA ILE A 103 13.07 -6.48 -3.09
C ILE A 103 13.11 -7.91 -2.57
N ASP A 104 12.04 -8.68 -2.81
CA ASP A 104 11.90 -9.97 -2.15
C ASP A 104 11.32 -11.01 -3.11
N SER A 105 12.20 -11.77 -3.73
CA SER A 105 11.80 -12.77 -4.73
C SER A 105 11.05 -13.95 -4.11
N THR A 106 10.99 -14.05 -2.79
CA THR A 106 10.19 -15.12 -2.16
C THR A 106 8.70 -14.79 -2.15
N VAL A 107 8.34 -13.52 -2.41
CA VAL A 107 6.93 -13.14 -2.58
C VAL A 107 6.51 -13.60 -3.98
N PRO A 108 5.52 -14.50 -4.09
CA PRO A 108 5.15 -15.04 -5.40
C PRO A 108 4.60 -13.98 -6.34
N ARG A 109 4.96 -14.08 -7.60
CA ARG A 109 4.34 -13.26 -8.63
C ARG A 109 3.16 -14.03 -9.21
N TYR A 110 2.10 -13.30 -9.51
CA TYR A 110 0.87 -13.90 -10.01
C TYR A 110 0.18 -12.91 -10.92
N ARG A 111 -0.86 -13.36 -11.63
CA ARG A 111 -1.65 -12.48 -12.47
C ARG A 111 -3.01 -12.28 -11.82
N PRO A 112 -3.48 -11.04 -11.71
CA PRO A 112 -4.83 -10.81 -11.24
C PRO A 112 -5.82 -11.42 -12.21
N SER A 113 -6.90 -11.98 -11.70
CA SER A 113 -7.89 -12.52 -12.57
C SER A 113 -8.62 -11.46 -13.31
N GLY A 114 -8.82 -11.70 -14.50
CA GLY A 114 -9.67 -11.10 -15.40
C GLY A 114 -9.96 -9.70 -15.48
#